data_40ae69152c06d8266353d88e13800345
#
_entry.id   40ae69152c06d8266353d88e13800345
#
_cell.length_a   1.000
_cell.length_b   1.000
_cell.length_c   1.000
_cell.angle_alpha   90.00
_cell.angle_beta   90.00
_cell.angle_gamma   90.00
#
_symmetry.space_group_name_H-M   'P 1'
#
loop_
_entity.id
_entity.type
_entity.pdbx_description
1 polymer ?
#
loop_
_entity_poly.entity_id
_entity_poly.type
_entity_poly.pdbx_seq_one_letter_code
_entity_poly.pdbx_strand_id
1 'polypeptide(L)'
;MKMQRLGIDLSEHNGDFKSSRLDDFEFVMIRTGYGSINKDKQEDKQVYNNAKKCIKAKIPFGFYHYTYALDTKMAEAEADFCLSIVDKISNQGHRPMYPIAFDIEDKKLDKLTIAQRTDICIAFCDKIEKAGYYAVIYASTSYFKSKLDLQRLTRFDKWLADWTKKKDEDLQKIIPHGMRQFKVDRNENLDYNYAYKDYPNIIGKMYGISKELKVGSVVKVLKPIIYGTNKKFKQYYEYYEVLSIGKIRKNRIVIGRDGITTSAIDKKYLEVIK
;
A
#
# COMPACT_ATOMS: atom_id res chain seq x y z
N MET A 1 -19.19 6.78 1.92
CA MET A 1 -18.38 6.55 0.71
C MET A 1 -17.40 5.43 1.01
N LYS A 2 -17.32 4.42 0.14
CA LYS A 2 -16.22 3.45 0.19
C LYS A 2 -14.90 4.20 -0.04
N MET A 3 -13.86 3.86 0.70
CA MET A 3 -12.52 4.40 0.47
C MET A 3 -12.04 3.94 -0.90
N GLN A 4 -11.51 4.87 -1.69
CA GLN A 4 -10.90 4.59 -2.98
C GLN A 4 -9.77 5.60 -3.18
N ARG A 5 -8.53 5.13 -3.21
CA ARG A 5 -7.33 5.94 -3.39
C ARG A 5 -6.73 5.62 -4.75
N LEU A 6 -6.39 6.66 -5.50
CA LEU A 6 -5.74 6.53 -6.81
C LEU A 6 -4.24 6.37 -6.64
N GLY A 7 -3.66 5.40 -7.32
CA GLY A 7 -2.23 5.16 -7.38
C GLY A 7 -1.76 4.63 -8.71
N ILE A 8 -0.46 4.41 -8.80
CA ILE A 8 0.21 3.84 -9.96
C ILE A 8 1.18 2.75 -9.54
N ASP A 9 1.60 1.92 -10.48
CA ASP A 9 2.77 1.09 -10.28
C ASP A 9 3.89 1.46 -11.25
N LEU A 10 5.14 1.34 -10.77
CA LEU A 10 6.35 1.78 -11.45
C LEU A 10 7.42 0.69 -11.45
N SER A 11 8.11 0.59 -12.57
CA SER A 11 9.28 -0.26 -12.76
C SER A 11 10.30 0.42 -13.69
N GLU A 12 11.40 -0.27 -14.00
CA GLU A 12 12.38 0.20 -14.99
C GLU A 12 11.76 0.44 -16.37
N HIS A 13 10.63 -0.23 -16.70
CA HIS A 13 9.95 -0.04 -17.98
C HIS A 13 9.31 1.35 -18.15
N ASN A 14 9.07 2.05 -17.05
CA ASN A 14 8.58 3.44 -17.07
C ASN A 14 9.71 4.45 -17.24
N GLY A 15 10.98 4.00 -17.29
CA GLY A 15 12.15 4.86 -17.36
C GLY A 15 12.30 5.77 -16.14
N ASP A 16 12.82 6.98 -16.36
CA ASP A 16 12.94 7.99 -15.29
C ASP A 16 11.61 8.75 -15.12
N PHE A 17 10.67 8.17 -14.36
CA PHE A 17 9.36 8.76 -14.11
C PHE A 17 9.46 10.16 -13.49
N LYS A 18 8.77 11.15 -14.05
CA LYS A 18 8.86 12.55 -13.61
C LYS A 18 8.20 12.75 -12.25
N SER A 19 8.96 13.21 -11.27
CA SER A 19 8.48 13.45 -9.88
C SER A 19 7.31 14.41 -9.80
N SER A 20 7.19 15.39 -10.72
CA SER A 20 6.08 16.35 -10.77
C SER A 20 4.71 15.69 -11.03
N ARG A 21 4.70 14.48 -11.55
CA ARG A 21 3.46 13.71 -11.76
C ARG A 21 3.00 12.93 -10.53
N LEU A 22 3.84 12.81 -9.51
CA LEU A 22 3.49 12.08 -8.29
C LEU A 22 2.36 12.75 -7.50
N ASP A 23 2.23 14.07 -7.59
CA ASP A 23 1.19 14.84 -6.88
C ASP A 23 -0.25 14.46 -7.33
N ASP A 24 -0.39 13.82 -8.48
CA ASP A 24 -1.68 13.33 -9.00
C ASP A 24 -2.13 12.02 -8.30
N PHE A 25 -1.27 11.39 -7.50
CA PHE A 25 -1.49 10.06 -6.93
C PHE A 25 -1.37 10.04 -5.42
N GLU A 26 -2.12 9.14 -4.79
CA GLU A 26 -2.12 8.95 -3.34
C GLU A 26 -1.18 7.83 -2.89
N PHE A 27 -0.72 6.98 -3.80
CA PHE A 27 0.27 5.92 -3.52
C PHE A 27 0.97 5.42 -4.79
N VAL A 28 2.09 4.72 -4.59
CA VAL A 28 2.87 4.08 -5.64
C VAL A 28 3.24 2.66 -5.24
N MET A 29 3.10 1.69 -6.16
CA MET A 29 3.69 0.36 -6.04
C MET A 29 4.97 0.30 -6.89
N ILE A 30 6.09 -0.14 -6.31
CA ILE A 30 7.41 -0.08 -6.95
C ILE A 30 7.94 -1.49 -7.15
N ARG A 31 8.35 -1.85 -8.37
CA ARG A 31 8.97 -3.15 -8.61
C ARG A 31 10.32 -3.25 -7.93
N THR A 32 10.54 -4.31 -7.14
CA THR A 32 11.86 -4.61 -6.58
C THR A 32 12.77 -5.30 -7.60
N GLY A 33 12.18 -6.13 -8.44
CA GLY A 33 12.89 -6.92 -9.43
C GLY A 33 12.06 -8.13 -9.86
N TYR A 34 12.74 -9.15 -10.34
CA TYR A 34 12.12 -10.39 -10.82
C TYR A 34 13.04 -11.59 -10.62
N GLY A 35 12.46 -12.74 -10.24
CA GLY A 35 13.27 -13.95 -9.97
C GLY A 35 14.33 -13.71 -8.87
N SER A 36 15.31 -14.60 -8.77
CA SER A 36 16.39 -14.49 -7.77
C SER A 36 17.71 -15.16 -8.18
N ILE A 37 17.80 -15.71 -9.40
CA ILE A 37 18.96 -16.51 -9.85
C ILE A 37 20.17 -15.61 -10.10
N ASN A 38 19.96 -14.44 -10.68
CA ASN A 38 21.02 -13.45 -10.95
C ASN A 38 20.58 -12.09 -10.43
N LYS A 39 20.78 -11.88 -9.13
CA LYS A 39 20.31 -10.70 -8.40
C LYS A 39 20.74 -9.39 -9.04
N ASP A 40 22.00 -9.28 -9.49
CA ASP A 40 22.54 -8.05 -10.08
C ASP A 40 21.84 -7.65 -11.39
N LYS A 41 21.35 -8.65 -12.16
CA LYS A 41 20.63 -8.41 -13.42
C LYS A 41 19.11 -8.37 -13.23
N GLN A 42 18.62 -8.88 -12.11
CA GLN A 42 17.19 -9.02 -11.83
C GLN A 42 16.65 -7.97 -10.84
N GLU A 43 17.53 -7.18 -10.22
CA GLU A 43 17.10 -5.98 -9.48
C GLU A 43 16.55 -4.95 -10.48
N ASP A 44 15.40 -4.34 -10.17
CA ASP A 44 14.83 -3.29 -11.00
C ASP A 44 15.72 -2.05 -10.96
N LYS A 45 16.17 -1.58 -12.13
CA LYS A 45 17.15 -0.49 -12.24
C LYS A 45 16.64 0.84 -11.71
N GLN A 46 15.33 0.99 -11.55
CA GLN A 46 14.70 2.22 -11.06
C GLN A 46 14.18 2.10 -9.62
N VAL A 47 14.32 0.95 -8.94
CA VAL A 47 13.71 0.74 -7.63
C VAL A 47 14.09 1.80 -6.61
N TYR A 48 15.38 2.09 -6.45
CA TYR A 48 15.86 3.10 -5.49
C TYR A 48 15.53 4.52 -5.93
N ASN A 49 15.57 4.81 -7.22
CA ASN A 49 15.21 6.11 -7.78
C ASN A 49 13.72 6.40 -7.57
N ASN A 50 12.85 5.43 -7.87
CA ASN A 50 11.41 5.55 -7.65
C ASN A 50 11.08 5.70 -6.17
N ALA A 51 11.69 4.90 -5.29
CA ALA A 51 11.51 5.04 -3.84
C ALA A 51 11.96 6.42 -3.33
N LYS A 52 13.13 6.91 -3.76
CA LYS A 52 13.64 8.24 -3.40
C LYS A 52 12.68 9.36 -3.83
N LYS A 53 12.07 9.25 -5.01
CA LYS A 53 11.07 10.22 -5.48
C LYS A 53 9.82 10.21 -4.61
N CYS A 54 9.28 9.03 -4.28
CA CYS A 54 8.13 8.89 -3.40
C CYS A 54 8.42 9.47 -1.99
N ILE A 55 9.60 9.19 -1.43
CA ILE A 55 10.05 9.74 -0.14
C ILE A 55 10.09 11.27 -0.18
N LYS A 56 10.71 11.84 -1.22
CA LYS A 56 10.80 13.31 -1.38
C LYS A 56 9.42 13.96 -1.53
N ALA A 57 8.53 13.32 -2.28
CA ALA A 57 7.14 13.77 -2.48
C ALA A 57 6.23 13.45 -1.28
N LYS A 58 6.71 12.71 -0.28
CA LYS A 58 5.93 12.24 0.89
C LYS A 58 4.71 11.39 0.50
N ILE A 59 4.81 10.66 -0.60
CA ILE A 59 3.77 9.76 -1.08
C ILE A 59 4.04 8.36 -0.51
N PRO A 60 3.06 7.73 0.15
CA PRO A 60 3.20 6.38 0.64
C PRO A 60 3.38 5.39 -0.51
N PHE A 61 4.25 4.40 -0.32
CA PHE A 61 4.55 3.41 -1.33
C PHE A 61 4.59 2.00 -0.76
N GLY A 62 4.45 1.03 -1.65
CA GLY A 62 4.67 -0.38 -1.44
C GLY A 62 5.58 -0.95 -2.51
N PHE A 63 5.71 -2.28 -2.52
CA PHE A 63 6.58 -2.95 -3.48
C PHE A 63 5.87 -4.12 -4.16
N TYR A 64 6.40 -4.56 -5.31
CA TYR A 64 6.04 -5.82 -5.91
C TYR A 64 7.26 -6.53 -6.50
N HIS A 65 7.21 -7.85 -6.53
CA HIS A 65 8.25 -8.70 -7.07
C HIS A 65 7.67 -9.66 -8.10
N TYR A 66 8.16 -9.61 -9.33
CA TYR A 66 7.70 -10.46 -10.42
C TYR A 66 8.34 -11.85 -10.31
N THR A 67 7.51 -12.90 -10.24
CA THR A 67 8.04 -14.25 -9.97
C THR A 67 8.40 -15.03 -11.21
N TYR A 68 9.51 -15.77 -11.10
CA TYR A 68 9.89 -16.91 -11.95
C TYR A 68 10.00 -18.21 -11.17
N ALA A 69 9.57 -18.22 -9.90
CA ALA A 69 9.68 -19.38 -9.02
C ALA A 69 8.85 -20.56 -9.53
N LEU A 70 9.48 -21.73 -9.63
CA LEU A 70 8.84 -22.97 -10.05
C LEU A 70 8.59 -23.94 -8.90
N ASP A 71 9.08 -23.61 -7.71
CA ASP A 71 8.87 -24.31 -6.45
C ASP A 71 8.94 -23.35 -5.26
N THR A 72 8.62 -23.87 -4.08
CA THR A 72 8.58 -23.06 -2.85
C THR A 72 9.96 -22.54 -2.43
N LYS A 73 11.04 -23.28 -2.67
CA LYS A 73 12.42 -22.84 -2.35
C LYS A 73 12.83 -21.64 -3.21
N MET A 74 12.47 -21.68 -4.50
CA MET A 74 12.67 -20.53 -5.39
C MET A 74 11.84 -19.33 -4.94
N ALA A 75 10.58 -19.52 -4.56
CA ALA A 75 9.71 -18.44 -4.05
C ALA A 75 10.26 -17.83 -2.75
N GLU A 76 10.80 -18.64 -1.84
CA GLU A 76 11.47 -18.16 -0.64
C GLU A 76 12.75 -17.37 -0.97
N ALA A 77 13.54 -17.82 -1.96
CA ALA A 77 14.73 -17.09 -2.40
C ALA A 77 14.39 -15.75 -3.09
N GLU A 78 13.27 -15.70 -3.83
CA GLU A 78 12.73 -14.45 -4.37
C GLU A 78 12.25 -13.50 -3.27
N ALA A 79 11.62 -14.03 -2.23
CA ALA A 79 11.22 -13.24 -1.06
C ALA A 79 12.46 -12.66 -0.34
N ASP A 80 13.54 -13.45 -0.15
CA ASP A 80 14.80 -12.95 0.42
C ASP A 80 15.42 -11.85 -0.44
N PHE A 81 15.38 -12.00 -1.74
CA PHE A 81 15.89 -10.99 -2.65
C PHE A 81 15.04 -9.72 -2.59
N CYS A 82 13.73 -9.84 -2.64
CA CYS A 82 12.80 -8.72 -2.46
C CYS A 82 13.07 -7.99 -1.13
N LEU A 83 13.15 -8.73 -0.02
CA LEU A 83 13.42 -8.19 1.32
C LEU A 83 14.77 -7.48 1.39
N SER A 84 15.80 -8.00 0.75
CA SER A 84 17.13 -7.36 0.74
C SER A 84 17.10 -5.93 0.15
N ILE A 85 16.22 -5.69 -0.82
CA ILE A 85 16.01 -4.38 -1.45
C ILE A 85 15.14 -3.50 -0.55
N VAL A 86 14.03 -4.05 -0.06
CA VAL A 86 13.10 -3.35 0.83
C VAL A 86 13.80 -2.88 2.10
N ASP A 87 14.65 -3.74 2.69
CA ASP A 87 15.38 -3.43 3.93
C ASP A 87 16.43 -2.34 3.71
N LYS A 88 17.13 -2.30 2.57
CA LYS A 88 18.04 -1.20 2.23
C LYS A 88 17.33 0.17 2.23
N ILE A 89 16.06 0.22 1.80
CA ILE A 89 15.25 1.44 1.79
C ILE A 89 14.69 1.71 3.19
N SER A 90 14.20 0.68 3.87
CA SER A 90 13.58 0.78 5.21
C SER A 90 14.57 1.19 6.29
N ASN A 91 15.82 0.72 6.22
CA ASN A 91 16.89 1.07 7.15
C ASN A 91 17.32 2.54 7.07
N GLN A 92 16.89 3.26 6.04
CA GLN A 92 17.02 4.72 5.94
C GLN A 92 15.84 5.47 6.62
N GLY A 93 14.98 4.76 7.36
CA GLY A 93 13.83 5.33 8.06
C GLY A 93 12.54 5.41 7.21
N HIS A 94 12.51 4.77 6.06
CA HIS A 94 11.40 4.87 5.09
C HIS A 94 10.74 3.51 4.83
N ARG A 95 10.04 2.98 5.83
CA ARG A 95 9.30 1.72 5.69
C ARG A 95 8.12 1.86 4.72
N PRO A 96 7.81 0.82 3.91
CA PRO A 96 6.66 0.83 3.02
C PRO A 96 5.36 0.92 3.83
N MET A 97 4.47 1.81 3.43
CA MET A 97 3.12 1.98 4.01
C MET A 97 2.02 1.37 3.13
N TYR A 98 2.40 0.75 2.03
CA TYR A 98 1.60 -0.12 1.18
C TYR A 98 2.21 -1.53 1.15
N PRO A 99 1.46 -2.54 0.71
CA PRO A 99 1.89 -3.93 0.76
C PRO A 99 3.16 -4.24 -0.03
N ILE A 100 3.74 -5.42 0.22
CA ILE A 100 4.67 -6.09 -0.69
C ILE A 100 3.89 -7.18 -1.43
N ALA A 101 3.81 -7.05 -2.76
CA ALA A 101 3.04 -7.93 -3.59
C ALA A 101 3.90 -9.01 -4.26
N PHE A 102 3.39 -10.24 -4.26
CA PHE A 102 3.89 -11.33 -5.08
C PHE A 102 3.16 -11.32 -6.42
N ASP A 103 3.85 -10.96 -7.48
CA ASP A 103 3.31 -10.83 -8.83
C ASP A 103 3.45 -12.16 -9.58
N ILE A 104 2.32 -12.88 -9.71
CA ILE A 104 2.26 -14.22 -10.29
C ILE A 104 1.45 -14.23 -11.59
N GLU A 105 2.13 -14.08 -12.72
CA GLU A 105 1.49 -14.05 -14.04
C GLU A 105 2.34 -14.65 -15.19
N ASP A 106 3.59 -15.05 -14.91
CA ASP A 106 4.50 -15.53 -15.95
C ASP A 106 4.02 -16.84 -16.58
N LYS A 107 4.10 -16.93 -17.91
CA LYS A 107 3.70 -18.12 -18.68
C LYS A 107 4.51 -19.38 -18.36
N LYS A 108 5.74 -19.24 -17.85
CA LYS A 108 6.55 -20.39 -17.41
C LYS A 108 5.88 -21.17 -16.29
N LEU A 109 5.00 -20.52 -15.52
CA LEU A 109 4.26 -21.15 -14.44
C LEU A 109 3.10 -22.02 -14.93
N ASP A 110 2.72 -21.95 -16.22
CA ASP A 110 1.63 -22.75 -16.78
C ASP A 110 1.88 -24.25 -16.72
N LYS A 111 3.14 -24.68 -16.64
CA LYS A 111 3.53 -26.07 -16.43
C LYS A 111 3.27 -26.60 -15.01
N LEU A 112 3.01 -25.73 -14.05
CA LEU A 112 2.74 -26.11 -12.67
C LEU A 112 1.26 -26.43 -12.48
N THR A 113 0.95 -27.28 -11.52
CA THR A 113 -0.43 -27.53 -11.07
C THR A 113 -0.96 -26.33 -10.28
N ILE A 114 -2.27 -26.26 -10.07
CA ILE A 114 -2.93 -25.25 -9.19
C ILE A 114 -2.32 -25.31 -7.78
N ALA A 115 -2.14 -26.51 -7.24
CA ALA A 115 -1.55 -26.69 -5.92
C ALA A 115 -0.14 -26.11 -5.82
N GLN A 116 0.74 -26.43 -6.79
CA GLN A 116 2.12 -25.92 -6.82
C GLN A 116 2.18 -24.40 -6.92
N ARG A 117 1.36 -23.78 -7.82
CA ARG A 117 1.28 -22.31 -7.91
C ARG A 117 0.78 -21.67 -6.62
N THR A 118 -0.17 -22.33 -5.95
CA THR A 118 -0.68 -21.86 -4.67
C THR A 118 0.39 -21.97 -3.57
N ASP A 119 1.17 -23.07 -3.56
CA ASP A 119 2.26 -23.27 -2.60
C ASP A 119 3.36 -22.20 -2.74
N ILE A 120 3.73 -21.83 -3.97
CA ILE A 120 4.74 -20.76 -4.17
C ILE A 120 4.20 -19.39 -3.72
N CYS A 121 2.90 -19.08 -3.94
CA CYS A 121 2.30 -17.86 -3.38
C CYS A 121 2.40 -17.83 -1.85
N ILE A 122 2.06 -18.94 -1.19
CA ILE A 122 2.11 -19.07 0.26
C ILE A 122 3.55 -18.91 0.76
N ALA A 123 4.50 -19.60 0.14
CA ALA A 123 5.90 -19.57 0.57
C ALA A 123 6.51 -18.16 0.51
N PHE A 124 6.28 -17.42 -0.58
CA PHE A 124 6.72 -16.02 -0.68
C PHE A 124 6.05 -15.15 0.38
N CYS A 125 4.72 -15.17 0.42
CA CYS A 125 3.95 -14.28 1.31
C CYS A 125 4.23 -14.56 2.78
N ASP A 126 4.36 -15.83 3.20
CA ASP A 126 4.71 -16.20 4.58
C ASP A 126 6.06 -15.62 4.97
N LYS A 127 7.03 -15.62 4.08
CA LYS A 127 8.35 -15.06 4.35
C LYS A 127 8.32 -13.55 4.48
N ILE A 128 7.55 -12.87 3.64
CA ILE A 128 7.31 -11.42 3.74
C ILE A 128 6.63 -11.07 5.08
N GLU A 129 5.60 -11.83 5.49
CA GLU A 129 4.91 -11.60 6.76
C GLU A 129 5.81 -11.89 7.97
N LYS A 130 6.62 -12.95 7.92
CA LYS A 130 7.62 -13.26 8.99
C LYS A 130 8.65 -12.15 9.16
N ALA A 131 8.98 -11.43 8.08
CA ALA A 131 9.86 -10.25 8.12
C ALA A 131 9.15 -8.99 8.65
N GLY A 132 7.85 -9.08 8.99
CA GLY A 132 7.07 -7.97 9.56
C GLY A 132 6.51 -7.00 8.53
N TYR A 133 6.33 -7.43 7.28
CA TYR A 133 5.69 -6.66 6.22
C TYR A 133 4.31 -7.22 5.87
N TYR A 134 3.47 -6.41 5.25
CA TYR A 134 2.13 -6.81 4.80
C TYR A 134 2.20 -7.41 3.40
N ALA A 135 1.91 -8.70 3.27
CA ALA A 135 1.95 -9.41 1.99
C ALA A 135 0.61 -9.38 1.25
N VAL A 136 0.65 -9.26 -0.07
CA VAL A 136 -0.50 -9.44 -0.96
C VAL A 136 -0.10 -10.25 -2.19
N ILE A 137 -1.08 -10.79 -2.91
CA ILE A 137 -0.86 -11.52 -4.17
C ILE A 137 -1.44 -10.68 -5.30
N TYR A 138 -0.63 -10.39 -6.33
CA TYR A 138 -1.07 -9.79 -7.57
C TYR A 138 -1.23 -10.83 -8.66
N ALA A 139 -2.38 -10.81 -9.31
CA ALA A 139 -2.67 -11.56 -10.53
C ALA A 139 -3.91 -11.02 -11.23
N SER A 140 -4.15 -11.44 -12.48
CA SER A 140 -5.41 -11.13 -13.18
C SER A 140 -6.59 -11.90 -12.58
N THR A 141 -7.82 -11.38 -12.81
CA THR A 141 -9.07 -12.06 -12.42
C THR A 141 -9.13 -13.49 -12.96
N SER A 142 -8.71 -13.70 -14.20
CA SER A 142 -8.70 -15.03 -14.81
C SER A 142 -7.69 -15.97 -14.14
N TYR A 143 -6.51 -15.46 -13.82
CA TYR A 143 -5.46 -16.24 -13.16
C TYR A 143 -5.88 -16.68 -11.76
N PHE A 144 -6.43 -15.79 -10.96
CA PHE A 144 -6.98 -16.12 -9.64
C PHE A 144 -8.04 -17.22 -9.73
N LYS A 145 -8.96 -17.14 -10.70
CA LYS A 145 -10.07 -18.09 -10.84
C LYS A 145 -9.65 -19.46 -11.33
N SER A 146 -8.68 -19.54 -12.23
CA SER A 146 -8.39 -20.78 -12.97
C SER A 146 -7.02 -21.40 -12.65
N LYS A 147 -6.13 -20.66 -12.00
CA LYS A 147 -4.74 -21.06 -11.80
C LYS A 147 -4.33 -21.17 -10.33
N LEU A 148 -5.15 -20.70 -9.39
CA LEU A 148 -4.86 -20.67 -7.95
C LEU A 148 -6.00 -21.25 -7.14
N ASP A 149 -5.67 -21.87 -6.01
CA ASP A 149 -6.64 -22.30 -4.99
C ASP A 149 -6.96 -21.14 -4.05
N LEU A 150 -8.06 -20.44 -4.32
CA LEU A 150 -8.45 -19.25 -3.57
C LEU A 150 -8.83 -19.58 -2.11
N GLN A 151 -9.26 -20.81 -1.80
CA GLN A 151 -9.60 -21.17 -0.42
C GLN A 151 -8.36 -21.19 0.46
N ARG A 152 -7.25 -21.69 -0.05
CA ARG A 152 -5.96 -21.69 0.65
C ARG A 152 -5.32 -20.31 0.77
N LEU A 153 -5.73 -19.37 -0.07
CA LEU A 153 -5.21 -18.00 -0.13
C LEU A 153 -6.10 -16.96 0.57
N THR A 154 -7.12 -17.40 1.34
CA THR A 154 -8.10 -16.50 1.98
C THR A 154 -7.47 -15.51 2.96
N ARG A 155 -6.40 -15.88 3.66
CA ARG A 155 -5.72 -15.02 4.63
C ARG A 155 -4.92 -13.88 4.00
N PHE A 156 -4.48 -14.05 2.76
CA PHE A 156 -3.75 -13.02 2.04
C PHE A 156 -4.71 -12.07 1.32
N ASP A 157 -4.42 -10.79 1.35
CA ASP A 157 -5.11 -9.82 0.53
C ASP A 157 -4.68 -9.94 -0.94
N LYS A 158 -5.44 -9.33 -1.83
CA LYS A 158 -5.22 -9.44 -3.27
C LYS A 158 -5.13 -8.06 -3.91
N TRP A 159 -4.24 -7.95 -4.86
CA TRP A 159 -4.17 -6.87 -5.83
C TRP A 159 -4.61 -7.45 -7.19
N LEU A 160 -5.82 -7.10 -7.58
CA LEU A 160 -6.50 -7.69 -8.73
C LEU A 160 -6.21 -6.90 -10.01
N ALA A 161 -5.64 -7.52 -11.04
CA ALA A 161 -5.60 -6.94 -12.38
C ALA A 161 -6.91 -7.28 -13.12
N ASP A 162 -7.70 -6.25 -13.36
CA ASP A 162 -8.92 -6.34 -14.17
C ASP A 162 -9.20 -5.01 -14.86
N TRP A 163 -8.97 -4.96 -16.16
CA TRP A 163 -9.11 -3.76 -17.00
C TRP A 163 -10.48 -3.71 -17.70
N THR A 164 -11.39 -4.58 -17.31
CA THR A 164 -12.76 -4.61 -17.84
C THR A 164 -13.58 -3.45 -17.27
N LYS A 165 -14.71 -3.15 -17.93
CA LYS A 165 -15.68 -2.14 -17.46
C LYS A 165 -16.57 -2.65 -16.30
N LYS A 166 -16.28 -3.82 -15.71
CA LYS A 166 -17.02 -4.34 -14.55
C LYS A 166 -16.92 -3.38 -13.37
N LYS A 167 -18.03 -3.23 -12.66
CA LYS A 167 -18.08 -2.43 -11.44
C LYS A 167 -17.24 -3.09 -10.33
N ASP A 168 -16.63 -2.28 -9.49
CA ASP A 168 -15.80 -2.79 -8.38
C ASP A 168 -16.60 -3.69 -7.43
N GLU A 169 -17.88 -3.38 -7.17
CA GLU A 169 -18.74 -4.20 -6.33
C GLU A 169 -18.94 -5.62 -6.89
N ASP A 170 -18.99 -5.77 -8.21
CA ASP A 170 -19.15 -7.08 -8.84
C ASP A 170 -17.85 -7.87 -8.85
N LEU A 171 -16.72 -7.19 -9.05
CA LEU A 171 -15.41 -7.81 -8.92
C LEU A 171 -15.11 -8.24 -7.47
N GLN A 172 -15.51 -7.45 -6.47
CA GLN A 172 -15.39 -7.78 -5.05
C GLN A 172 -16.20 -9.04 -4.67
N LYS A 173 -17.34 -9.30 -5.32
CA LYS A 173 -18.11 -10.54 -5.12
C LYS A 173 -17.41 -11.75 -5.73
N ILE A 174 -16.68 -11.56 -6.83
CA ILE A 174 -15.97 -12.64 -7.54
C ILE A 174 -14.67 -12.97 -6.79
N ILE A 175 -13.86 -11.96 -6.49
CA ILE A 175 -12.59 -12.07 -5.77
C ILE A 175 -12.51 -10.89 -4.81
N PRO A 176 -12.68 -11.11 -3.50
CA PRO A 176 -12.42 -10.06 -2.50
C PRO A 176 -10.96 -9.57 -2.60
N HIS A 177 -10.78 -8.26 -2.81
CA HIS A 177 -9.46 -7.66 -3.02
C HIS A 177 -9.35 -6.30 -2.35
N GLY A 178 -8.15 -5.95 -1.92
CA GLY A 178 -7.84 -4.64 -1.33
C GLY A 178 -7.35 -3.62 -2.34
N MET A 179 -6.84 -4.09 -3.49
CA MET A 179 -6.35 -3.22 -4.57
C MET A 179 -6.80 -3.75 -5.94
N ARG A 180 -6.94 -2.84 -6.92
CA ARG A 180 -7.22 -3.17 -8.32
C ARG A 180 -6.33 -2.36 -9.24
N GLN A 181 -5.61 -3.02 -10.15
CA GLN A 181 -5.05 -2.40 -11.35
C GLN A 181 -6.17 -2.37 -12.40
N PHE A 182 -6.65 -1.17 -12.73
CA PHE A 182 -7.89 -1.01 -13.51
C PHE A 182 -7.66 -0.46 -14.91
N LYS A 183 -6.47 0.11 -15.18
CA LYS A 183 -6.14 0.69 -16.48
C LYS A 183 -4.64 0.54 -16.74
N VAL A 184 -4.32 0.15 -17.97
CA VAL A 184 -2.98 0.23 -18.56
C VAL A 184 -3.04 1.30 -19.62
N ASP A 185 -2.30 2.39 -19.46
CA ASP A 185 -2.21 3.45 -20.44
C ASP A 185 -0.92 3.33 -21.25
N ARG A 186 -1.04 2.76 -22.43
CA ARG A 186 0.11 2.52 -23.32
C ARG A 186 0.74 3.81 -23.87
N ASN A 187 -0.02 4.90 -23.96
CA ASN A 187 0.48 6.18 -24.45
C ASN A 187 1.34 6.86 -23.38
N GLU A 188 0.95 6.72 -22.12
CA GLU A 188 1.67 7.26 -20.98
C GLU A 188 2.70 6.27 -20.41
N ASN A 189 2.67 5.03 -20.87
CA ASN A 189 3.43 3.91 -20.33
C ASN A 189 3.24 3.79 -18.81
N LEU A 190 1.97 3.75 -18.38
CA LEU A 190 1.63 3.83 -16.96
C LEU A 190 0.43 2.96 -16.62
N ASP A 191 0.51 2.27 -15.48
CA ASP A 191 -0.51 1.40 -14.94
C ASP A 191 -1.18 2.06 -13.73
N TYR A 192 -2.52 2.18 -13.78
CA TYR A 192 -3.33 2.87 -12.79
C TYR A 192 -4.01 1.91 -11.85
N ASN A 193 -4.00 2.27 -10.58
CA ASN A 193 -4.46 1.43 -9.49
C ASN A 193 -5.46 2.14 -8.57
N TYR A 194 -6.41 1.37 -8.02
CA TYR A 194 -7.20 1.78 -6.87
C TYR A 194 -6.83 0.94 -5.65
N ALA A 195 -6.77 1.58 -4.47
CA ALA A 195 -6.74 0.92 -3.18
C ALA A 195 -8.05 1.18 -2.43
N TYR A 196 -8.68 0.11 -1.94
CA TYR A 196 -9.97 0.15 -1.24
C TYR A 196 -9.83 -0.01 0.27
N LYS A 197 -8.61 -0.27 0.76
CA LYS A 197 -8.24 -0.36 2.17
C LYS A 197 -7.33 0.79 2.56
N ASP A 198 -7.39 1.20 3.83
CA ASP A 198 -6.45 2.17 4.39
C ASP A 198 -5.15 1.46 4.81
N TYR A 199 -4.36 1.07 3.79
CA TYR A 199 -3.09 0.39 4.04
C TYR A 199 -2.15 1.18 4.94
N PRO A 200 -1.98 2.52 4.80
CA PRO A 200 -1.15 3.28 5.73
C PRO A 200 -1.57 3.12 7.19
N ASN A 201 -2.86 3.09 7.48
CA ASN A 201 -3.34 2.88 8.84
C ASN A 201 -3.16 1.41 9.30
N ILE A 202 -3.46 0.44 8.43
CA ILE A 202 -3.32 -1.00 8.72
C ILE A 202 -1.85 -1.34 9.00
N ILE A 203 -0.97 -0.96 8.08
CA ILE A 203 0.47 -1.25 8.15
C ILE A 203 1.15 -0.42 9.24
N GLY A 204 0.74 0.83 9.43
CA GLY A 204 1.23 1.65 10.53
C GLY A 204 0.92 1.03 11.90
N LYS A 205 -0.24 0.38 12.07
CA LYS A 205 -0.54 -0.40 13.27
C LYS A 205 0.40 -1.59 13.45
N MET A 206 0.68 -2.34 12.39
CA MET A 206 1.63 -3.46 12.43
C MET A 206 3.04 -3.01 12.85
N TYR A 207 3.47 -1.83 12.39
CA TYR A 207 4.78 -1.27 12.76
C TYR A 207 4.81 -0.59 14.13
N GLY A 208 3.69 -0.52 14.85
CA GLY A 208 3.57 0.28 16.07
C GLY A 208 3.68 1.79 15.83
N ILE A 209 3.59 2.23 14.57
CA ILE A 209 3.67 3.65 14.14
C ILE A 209 2.28 4.28 14.13
N SER A 210 1.24 3.49 14.03
CA SER A 210 -0.15 3.95 14.04
C SER A 210 -0.45 4.62 15.37
N LYS A 211 -0.45 5.91 15.34
CA LYS A 211 -0.87 6.74 16.47
C LYS A 211 -2.39 6.75 16.48
N GLU A 212 -2.99 5.85 17.23
CA GLU A 212 -4.42 5.88 17.45
C GLU A 212 -4.79 7.22 18.08
N LEU A 213 -5.67 7.98 17.43
CA LEU A 213 -6.15 9.24 17.96
C LEU A 213 -7.01 8.95 19.19
N LYS A 214 -6.48 9.28 20.36
CA LYS A 214 -7.10 9.13 21.67
C LYS A 214 -7.02 10.45 22.46
N VAL A 215 -7.76 10.56 23.53
CA VAL A 215 -7.59 11.68 24.46
C VAL A 215 -6.15 11.70 24.98
N GLY A 216 -5.51 12.85 24.97
CA GLY A 216 -4.09 13.04 25.29
C GLY A 216 -3.14 12.89 24.08
N SER A 217 -3.63 12.50 22.90
CA SER A 217 -2.76 12.51 21.69
C SER A 217 -2.34 13.93 21.33
N VAL A 218 -1.08 14.10 20.94
CA VAL A 218 -0.59 15.33 20.35
C VAL A 218 -0.87 15.31 18.84
N VAL A 219 -1.50 16.36 18.33
CA VAL A 219 -1.94 16.44 16.94
C VAL A 219 -1.49 17.75 16.28
N LYS A 220 -1.21 17.67 14.97
CA LYS A 220 -1.05 18.83 14.09
C LYS A 220 -2.34 19.07 13.33
N VAL A 221 -2.73 20.34 13.21
CA VAL A 221 -3.91 20.73 12.44
C VAL A 221 -3.50 20.92 10.98
N LEU A 222 -4.00 20.07 10.10
CA LEU A 222 -3.77 20.16 8.65
C LEU A 222 -4.66 21.22 8.00
N LYS A 223 -5.90 21.36 8.50
CA LYS A 223 -6.87 22.33 7.99
C LYS A 223 -7.72 22.87 9.15
N PRO A 224 -7.59 24.18 9.52
CA PRO A 224 -8.19 24.72 10.72
C PRO A 224 -9.68 25.07 10.54
N ILE A 225 -10.51 24.07 10.24
CA ILE A 225 -11.96 24.24 10.05
C ILE A 225 -12.70 23.77 11.30
N ILE A 226 -13.57 24.62 11.84
CA ILE A 226 -14.45 24.31 12.97
C ILE A 226 -15.41 23.20 12.56
N TYR A 227 -15.52 22.16 13.39
CA TYR A 227 -16.39 21.01 13.14
C TYR A 227 -17.83 21.40 12.82
N GLY A 228 -18.35 20.84 11.73
CA GLY A 228 -19.73 21.08 11.28
C GLY A 228 -19.97 22.46 10.63
N THR A 229 -18.91 23.20 10.33
CA THR A 229 -18.98 24.51 9.67
C THR A 229 -17.94 24.63 8.56
N ASN A 230 -18.01 25.73 7.77
CA ASN A 230 -16.97 26.12 6.83
C ASN A 230 -16.07 27.25 7.39
N LYS A 231 -16.25 27.62 8.66
CA LYS A 231 -15.48 28.70 9.29
C LYS A 231 -14.13 28.20 9.75
N LYS A 232 -13.09 29.00 9.53
CA LYS A 232 -11.75 28.73 10.05
C LYS A 232 -11.63 29.26 11.48
N PHE A 233 -10.85 28.58 12.33
CA PHE A 233 -10.39 29.11 13.60
C PHE A 233 -8.93 29.56 13.49
N LYS A 234 -8.52 30.48 14.37
CA LYS A 234 -7.14 30.94 14.45
C LYS A 234 -6.27 29.88 15.12
N GLN A 235 -5.23 29.43 14.44
CA GLN A 235 -4.24 28.55 15.04
C GLN A 235 -3.25 29.36 15.87
N TYR A 236 -3.11 28.99 17.15
CA TYR A 236 -2.19 29.64 18.09
C TYR A 236 -0.92 28.82 18.32
N TYR A 237 -0.99 27.50 18.02
CA TYR A 237 0.10 26.55 18.28
C TYR A 237 0.35 25.70 17.03
N GLU A 238 1.57 25.18 16.92
CA GLU A 238 1.91 24.21 15.88
C GLU A 238 1.29 22.83 16.18
N TYR A 239 1.22 22.47 17.48
CA TYR A 239 0.67 21.22 17.96
C TYR A 239 -0.38 21.47 19.04
N TYR A 240 -1.38 20.61 19.08
CA TYR A 240 -2.49 20.63 20.05
C TYR A 240 -2.62 19.27 20.69
N GLU A 241 -3.27 19.23 21.85
CA GLU A 241 -3.69 18.00 22.51
C GLU A 241 -5.15 17.69 22.18
N VAL A 242 -5.46 16.40 22.04
CA VAL A 242 -6.83 15.90 21.95
C VAL A 242 -7.44 15.90 23.35
N LEU A 243 -8.36 16.83 23.62
CA LEU A 243 -9.02 16.96 24.92
C LEU A 243 -10.24 16.06 25.05
N SER A 244 -10.97 15.85 23.95
CA SER A 244 -12.07 14.86 23.92
C SER A 244 -12.40 14.39 22.51
N ILE A 245 -13.02 13.21 22.44
CA ILE A 245 -13.55 12.60 21.21
C ILE A 245 -15.05 12.45 21.39
N GLY A 246 -15.83 12.91 20.41
CA GLY A 246 -17.27 12.85 20.46
C GLY A 246 -17.80 11.42 20.62
N LYS A 247 -18.61 11.13 21.63
CA LYS A 247 -19.19 9.80 21.91
C LYS A 247 -20.09 9.32 20.74
N ILE A 248 -20.96 10.19 20.25
CA ILE A 248 -21.91 9.89 19.15
C ILE A 248 -21.24 10.15 17.80
N ARG A 249 -20.57 11.30 17.64
CA ARG A 249 -19.86 11.70 16.43
C ARG A 249 -18.36 11.49 16.62
N LYS A 250 -17.89 10.25 16.44
CA LYS A 250 -16.50 9.83 16.68
C LYS A 250 -15.44 10.59 15.86
N ASN A 251 -15.86 11.28 14.79
CA ASN A 251 -14.98 12.15 14.00
C ASN A 251 -14.91 13.61 14.53
N ARG A 252 -15.71 13.99 15.54
CA ARG A 252 -15.62 15.27 16.20
C ARG A 252 -14.57 15.22 17.31
N ILE A 253 -13.45 15.89 17.09
CA ILE A 253 -12.32 15.94 18.01
C ILE A 253 -12.23 17.34 18.61
N VAL A 254 -12.19 17.44 19.92
CA VAL A 254 -11.90 18.69 20.63
C VAL A 254 -10.41 18.75 20.87
N ILE A 255 -9.79 19.84 20.41
CA ILE A 255 -8.36 20.08 20.57
C ILE A 255 -8.12 21.34 21.40
N GLY A 256 -6.99 21.35 22.09
CA GLY A 256 -6.57 22.48 22.92
C GLY A 256 -5.13 22.34 23.36
N ARG A 257 -4.76 23.08 24.41
CA ARG A 257 -3.44 22.97 25.05
C ARG A 257 -3.59 23.29 26.54
N ASP A 258 -2.85 22.56 27.36
CA ASP A 258 -2.85 22.73 28.82
C ASP A 258 -4.29 22.72 29.40
N GLY A 259 -5.16 21.83 28.90
CA GLY A 259 -6.55 21.71 29.27
C GLY A 259 -7.48 22.77 28.70
N ILE A 260 -6.99 23.81 28.05
CA ILE A 260 -7.80 24.91 27.48
C ILE A 260 -8.23 24.55 26.05
N THR A 261 -9.55 24.49 25.84
CA THR A 261 -10.12 24.19 24.50
C THR A 261 -9.84 25.30 23.50
N THR A 262 -9.26 24.95 22.35
CA THR A 262 -9.12 25.87 21.21
C THR A 262 -10.27 25.73 20.23
N SER A 263 -10.59 24.52 19.80
CA SER A 263 -11.67 24.27 18.82
C SER A 263 -12.13 22.81 18.84
N ALA A 264 -13.28 22.57 18.19
CA ALA A 264 -13.64 21.23 17.74
C ALA A 264 -13.41 21.12 16.23
N ILE A 265 -12.79 20.02 15.78
CA ILE A 265 -12.35 19.83 14.41
C ILE A 265 -12.71 18.41 13.93
N ASP A 266 -12.85 18.20 12.63
CA ASP A 266 -13.04 16.86 12.07
C ASP A 266 -11.71 16.08 12.10
N LYS A 267 -11.77 14.82 12.53
CA LYS A 267 -10.63 13.90 12.60
C LYS A 267 -9.78 13.89 11.31
N LYS A 268 -10.42 14.01 10.14
CA LYS A 268 -9.74 14.03 8.84
C LYS A 268 -8.80 15.22 8.62
N TYR A 269 -8.91 16.26 9.45
CA TYR A 269 -8.05 17.45 9.40
C TYR A 269 -6.95 17.44 10.46
N LEU A 270 -6.72 16.29 11.11
CA LEU A 270 -5.70 16.10 12.13
C LEU A 270 -4.69 15.06 11.71
N GLU A 271 -3.43 15.35 11.96
CA GLU A 271 -2.32 14.40 11.92
C GLU A 271 -1.90 14.11 13.38
N VAL A 272 -1.89 12.85 13.77
CA VAL A 272 -1.44 12.45 15.11
C VAL A 272 0.09 12.42 15.13
N ILE A 273 0.70 13.21 16.06
CA ILE A 273 2.16 13.34 16.18
C ILE A 273 2.69 12.43 17.29
N LYS A 274 1.94 12.31 18.41
CA LYS A 274 2.33 11.47 19.56
C LYS A 274 1.12 10.97 20.32
#